data_e413cc156f650b16827cceba14a1012c
#
_entry.id   e413cc156f650b16827cceba14a1012c
#
_cell.length_a   1.000
_cell.length_b   1.000
_cell.length_c   1.000
_cell.angle_alpha   90.00
_cell.angle_beta   90.00
_cell.angle_gamma   90.00
#
_symmetry.space_group_name_H-M   'P 1'
#
loop_
_entity.id
_entity.type
_entity.pdbx_description
1 polymer ?
#
loop_
_entity_poly.entity_id
_entity_poly.type
_entity_poly.pdbx_seq_one_letter_code
_entity_poly.pdbx_strand_id
1 'polypeptide(L)'
;MQLYDTARRGVYPMDPSPVVSLYTCGITPYDAAHLGHAFVYLTFDILQRRLRDQGYETRCVRNVTDVDDDILKKARHLGVNYLDLAAREMAKFERDMQLINLRPVHSEPRATGAIPEILTMIGDLFDSGHAYQVEGWVYFEVATFARFGQVSHESRLSMIELAAIHGGNPDDARKRDPLDFVLWQPSLEDEPAWESRWGAGRPGWHIECSALARRELGDTLDVHGGGRDLAFPHHECEAAQSESVSGLPFVRHWVHVGLVGLDGTKMSKSLGNLVFVSDLALRAEPAAVRLAMLDQHYREDWEWREELLTQAQSRLATWRSTLNGRESSVLQDVRDALDDDLNCPGALGAVDAAAHAGANVAPAAALLGITL
;
A
#
# COMPACT_ATOMS: atom_id res chain seq x y z
N MET A 1 -8.92 -2.03 -19.58
CA MET A 1 -7.72 -1.96 -18.72
C MET A 1 -7.34 -3.35 -18.26
N GLN A 2 -6.06 -3.67 -18.19
CA GLN A 2 -5.51 -4.91 -17.64
C GLN A 2 -4.43 -4.58 -16.61
N LEU A 3 -4.25 -5.45 -15.60
CA LEU A 3 -3.28 -5.30 -14.53
C LEU A 3 -2.57 -6.62 -14.26
N TYR A 4 -1.31 -6.54 -13.85
CA TYR A 4 -0.61 -7.70 -13.33
C TYR A 4 -1.17 -8.09 -11.96
N ASP A 5 -1.51 -9.36 -11.83
CA ASP A 5 -1.98 -9.95 -10.57
C ASP A 5 -0.88 -10.83 -9.98
N THR A 6 -0.43 -10.50 -8.78
CA THR A 6 0.65 -11.19 -8.11
C THR A 6 0.28 -12.64 -7.79
N ALA A 7 -0.95 -12.90 -7.34
CA ALA A 7 -1.40 -14.24 -6.99
C ALA A 7 -1.53 -15.14 -8.23
N ARG A 8 -1.92 -14.60 -9.38
CA ARG A 8 -2.05 -15.34 -10.65
C ARG A 8 -0.79 -15.27 -11.52
N ARG A 9 0.20 -14.47 -11.13
CA ARG A 9 1.49 -14.29 -11.84
C ARG A 9 1.34 -13.93 -13.32
N GLY A 10 0.43 -13.00 -13.64
CA GLY A 10 0.19 -12.60 -15.02
C GLY A 10 -0.64 -11.33 -15.13
N VAL A 11 -0.67 -10.76 -16.32
CA VAL A 11 -1.51 -9.61 -16.64
C VAL A 11 -2.90 -10.11 -17.05
N TYR A 12 -3.92 -9.61 -16.38
CA TYR A 12 -5.31 -10.03 -16.60
C TYR A 12 -6.22 -8.81 -16.79
N PRO A 13 -7.25 -8.92 -17.64
CA PRO A 13 -8.26 -7.91 -17.74
C PRO A 13 -8.95 -7.66 -16.39
N MET A 14 -9.18 -6.40 -16.07
CA MET A 14 -10.10 -6.03 -15.01
C MET A 14 -11.53 -6.08 -15.55
N ASP A 15 -12.43 -6.67 -14.77
CA ASP A 15 -13.88 -6.62 -14.97
C ASP A 15 -14.52 -6.02 -13.70
N PRO A 16 -14.34 -4.69 -13.51
CA PRO A 16 -14.76 -4.05 -12.27
C PRO A 16 -16.26 -3.78 -12.26
N SER A 17 -16.82 -3.78 -11.04
CA SER A 17 -18.14 -3.25 -10.78
C SER A 17 -18.21 -1.75 -11.07
N PRO A 18 -19.39 -1.13 -11.24
CA PRO A 18 -19.52 0.31 -11.47
C PRO A 18 -18.86 1.17 -10.37
N VAL A 19 -18.79 0.64 -9.16
CA VAL A 19 -18.03 1.20 -8.02
C VAL A 19 -16.87 0.26 -7.74
N VAL A 20 -15.66 0.69 -8.08
CA VAL A 20 -14.44 -0.12 -7.91
C VAL A 20 -13.89 0.02 -6.50
N SER A 21 -13.82 -1.08 -5.79
CA SER A 21 -13.25 -1.17 -4.45
C SER A 21 -11.73 -1.36 -4.51
N LEU A 22 -11.00 -0.42 -3.88
CA LEU A 22 -9.54 -0.42 -3.83
C LEU A 22 -9.13 -0.34 -2.34
N TYR A 23 -8.33 -1.28 -1.88
CA TYR A 23 -7.71 -1.20 -0.55
C TYR A 23 -6.20 -1.15 -0.68
N THR A 24 -5.58 -0.17 -0.05
CA THR A 24 -4.12 -0.08 0.04
C THR A 24 -3.73 -0.14 1.51
N CYS A 25 -2.84 -1.06 1.87
CA CYS A 25 -2.26 -1.03 3.20
C CYS A 25 -1.61 0.32 3.44
N GLY A 26 -2.00 0.95 4.55
CA GLY A 26 -1.54 2.26 4.94
C GLY A 26 -0.19 2.22 5.63
N ILE A 27 0.12 3.28 6.36
CA ILE A 27 1.39 3.37 7.09
C ILE A 27 1.17 3.09 8.57
N THR A 28 2.21 2.54 9.22
CA THR A 28 2.39 2.65 10.67
C THR A 28 3.09 3.99 10.93
N PRO A 29 2.40 4.98 11.48
CA PRO A 29 2.88 6.36 11.55
C PRO A 29 3.79 6.59 12.75
N TYR A 30 4.93 5.88 12.83
CA TYR A 30 5.93 6.06 13.88
C TYR A 30 7.16 6.85 13.41
N ASP A 31 7.27 7.09 12.10
CA ASP A 31 8.34 7.87 11.49
C ASP A 31 7.89 8.41 10.13
N ALA A 32 8.62 9.38 9.56
CA ALA A 32 8.26 10.03 8.30
C ALA A 32 8.13 9.02 7.16
N ALA A 33 7.14 9.22 6.29
CA ALA A 33 6.97 8.46 5.08
C ALA A 33 8.01 8.88 4.03
N HIS A 34 8.73 7.91 3.48
CA HIS A 34 9.76 8.13 2.47
C HIS A 34 9.23 7.92 1.04
N LEU A 35 10.08 8.20 0.04
CA LEU A 35 9.73 8.14 -1.39
C LEU A 35 9.15 6.78 -1.81
N GLY A 36 9.56 5.66 -1.18
CA GLY A 36 8.97 4.34 -1.42
C GLY A 36 7.48 4.28 -1.08
N HIS A 37 7.04 4.87 0.04
CA HIS A 37 5.62 4.98 0.36
C HIS A 37 4.89 5.87 -0.66
N ALA A 38 5.50 7.00 -1.03
CA ALA A 38 4.94 7.89 -2.03
C ALA A 38 4.73 7.19 -3.39
N PHE A 39 5.66 6.33 -3.80
CA PHE A 39 5.56 5.56 -5.04
C PHE A 39 4.41 4.56 -5.02
N VAL A 40 4.21 3.86 -3.90
CA VAL A 40 3.05 2.97 -3.71
C VAL A 40 1.76 3.75 -3.91
N TYR A 41 1.54 4.82 -3.16
CA TYR A 41 0.28 5.57 -3.22
C TYR A 41 0.09 6.33 -4.53
N LEU A 42 1.18 6.74 -5.19
CA LEU A 42 1.15 7.31 -6.53
C LEU A 42 0.64 6.31 -7.56
N THR A 43 1.05 5.05 -7.48
CA THR A 43 0.55 3.98 -8.36
C THR A 43 -0.96 3.82 -8.24
N PHE A 44 -1.49 3.78 -7.01
CA PHE A 44 -2.93 3.70 -6.78
C PHE A 44 -3.67 5.00 -7.14
N ASP A 45 -3.02 6.16 -7.08
CA ASP A 45 -3.58 7.42 -7.59
C ASP A 45 -3.75 7.37 -9.12
N ILE A 46 -2.76 6.88 -9.86
CA ILE A 46 -2.84 6.71 -11.31
C ILE A 46 -3.94 5.70 -11.68
N LEU A 47 -4.02 4.57 -10.98
CA LEU A 47 -5.09 3.60 -11.19
C LEU A 47 -6.48 4.24 -11.00
N GLN A 48 -6.68 4.99 -9.91
CA GLN A 48 -7.95 5.69 -9.67
C GLN A 48 -8.24 6.73 -10.76
N ARG A 49 -7.22 7.51 -11.20
CA ARG A 49 -7.40 8.51 -12.27
C ARG A 49 -7.84 7.84 -13.55
N ARG A 50 -7.22 6.73 -13.95
CA ARG A 50 -7.59 6.03 -15.18
C ARG A 50 -8.97 5.37 -15.08
N LEU A 51 -9.30 4.73 -13.97
CA LEU A 51 -10.64 4.15 -13.76
C LEU A 51 -11.75 5.22 -13.82
N ARG A 52 -11.51 6.39 -13.22
CA ARG A 52 -12.48 7.51 -13.29
C ARG A 52 -12.57 8.11 -14.68
N ASP A 53 -11.48 8.18 -15.45
CA ASP A 53 -11.47 8.60 -16.84
C ASP A 53 -12.26 7.61 -17.73
N GLN A 54 -12.33 6.31 -17.35
CA GLN A 54 -13.20 5.30 -17.95
C GLN A 54 -14.68 5.41 -17.52
N GLY A 55 -15.00 6.26 -16.54
CA GLY A 55 -16.36 6.48 -16.05
C GLY A 55 -16.73 5.69 -14.80
N TYR A 56 -15.80 4.96 -14.17
CA TYR A 56 -16.06 4.25 -12.92
C TYR A 56 -16.02 5.18 -11.72
N GLU A 57 -16.86 4.92 -10.71
CA GLU A 57 -16.64 5.43 -9.34
C GLU A 57 -15.53 4.59 -8.69
N THR A 58 -14.66 5.22 -7.89
CA THR A 58 -13.62 4.51 -7.14
C THR A 58 -13.78 4.77 -5.64
N ARG A 59 -13.75 3.71 -4.83
CA ARG A 59 -13.68 3.75 -3.38
C ARG A 59 -12.33 3.21 -2.95
N CYS A 60 -11.36 4.10 -2.82
CA CYS A 60 -10.03 3.77 -2.34
C CYS A 60 -9.99 3.98 -0.83
N VAL A 61 -9.72 2.93 -0.09
CA VAL A 61 -9.51 2.93 1.36
C VAL A 61 -8.02 2.73 1.63
N ARG A 62 -7.50 3.50 2.58
CA ARG A 62 -6.14 3.35 3.10
C ARG A 62 -6.22 3.40 4.63
N ASN A 63 -5.80 2.35 5.30
CA ASN A 63 -5.82 2.34 6.75
C ASN A 63 -4.66 3.13 7.38
N VAL A 64 -4.79 3.40 8.67
CA VAL A 64 -3.71 3.87 9.52
C VAL A 64 -3.52 2.84 10.63
N THR A 65 -2.37 2.18 10.65
CA THR A 65 -1.96 1.27 11.72
C THR A 65 -1.43 2.09 12.89
N ASP A 66 -2.33 2.64 13.70
CA ASP A 66 -2.00 3.50 14.84
C ASP A 66 -1.81 2.75 16.16
N VAL A 67 -1.81 1.42 16.10
CA VAL A 67 -1.45 0.53 17.23
C VAL A 67 -0.74 -0.71 16.70
N ASP A 68 0.57 -0.79 16.87
CA ASP A 68 1.38 -1.98 16.64
C ASP A 68 2.66 -1.92 17.48
N ASP A 69 3.51 -2.95 17.37
CA ASP A 69 4.75 -3.04 18.15
C ASP A 69 5.71 -1.89 17.83
N ASP A 70 5.82 -1.46 16.58
CA ASP A 70 6.79 -0.46 16.16
C ASP A 70 6.43 0.94 16.66
N ILE A 71 5.16 1.35 16.55
CA ILE A 71 4.75 2.65 17.04
C ILE A 71 4.80 2.73 18.56
N LEU A 72 4.42 1.66 19.27
CA LEU A 72 4.49 1.60 20.73
C LEU A 72 5.93 1.66 21.22
N LYS A 73 6.83 0.89 20.61
CA LYS A 73 8.28 0.92 20.90
C LYS A 73 8.89 2.30 20.64
N LYS A 74 8.53 2.94 19.52
CA LYS A 74 9.03 4.28 19.17
C LYS A 74 8.51 5.34 20.12
N ALA A 75 7.23 5.31 20.45
CA ALA A 75 6.61 6.25 21.39
C ALA A 75 7.25 6.15 22.79
N ARG A 76 7.48 4.93 23.27
CA ARG A 76 8.19 4.66 24.53
C ARG A 76 9.63 5.22 24.49
N HIS A 77 10.37 4.98 23.40
CA HIS A 77 11.73 5.51 23.23
C HIS A 77 11.76 7.05 23.23
N LEU A 78 10.77 7.70 22.66
CA LEU A 78 10.65 9.16 22.60
C LEU A 78 10.01 9.79 23.85
N GLY A 79 9.44 8.99 24.75
CA GLY A 79 8.71 9.47 25.92
C GLY A 79 7.45 10.25 25.59
N VAL A 80 6.75 9.88 24.50
CA VAL A 80 5.52 10.55 24.02
C VAL A 80 4.35 9.57 23.96
N ASN A 81 3.11 10.11 23.94
CA ASN A 81 1.93 9.28 23.67
C ASN A 81 1.95 8.77 22.24
N TYR A 82 1.61 7.50 22.03
CA TYR A 82 1.64 6.87 20.70
C TYR A 82 0.61 7.46 19.73
N LEU A 83 -0.55 7.89 20.19
CA LEU A 83 -1.56 8.57 19.36
C LEU A 83 -1.11 9.97 18.93
N ASP A 84 -0.41 10.71 19.82
CA ASP A 84 0.18 12.00 19.48
C ASP A 84 1.31 11.83 18.44
N LEU A 85 2.12 10.77 18.58
CA LEU A 85 3.12 10.39 17.59
C LEU A 85 2.45 10.09 16.25
N ALA A 86 1.42 9.22 16.24
CA ALA A 86 0.66 8.89 15.06
C ALA A 86 0.06 10.12 14.37
N ALA A 87 -0.57 11.01 15.11
CA ALA A 87 -1.19 12.22 14.57
C ALA A 87 -0.15 13.15 13.92
N ARG A 88 1.02 13.30 14.56
CA ARG A 88 2.12 14.12 14.05
C ARG A 88 2.70 13.58 12.74
N GLU A 89 2.97 12.28 12.68
CA GLU A 89 3.55 11.66 11.49
C GLU A 89 2.53 11.57 10.34
N MET A 90 1.25 11.31 10.65
CA MET A 90 0.17 11.37 9.65
C MET A 90 0.05 12.77 9.03
N ALA A 91 0.13 13.83 9.82
CA ALA A 91 0.07 15.19 9.30
C ALA A 91 1.23 15.54 8.35
N LYS A 92 2.43 14.93 8.55
CA LYS A 92 3.55 15.06 7.60
C LYS A 92 3.26 14.26 6.34
N PHE A 93 2.84 13.02 6.49
CA PHE A 93 2.49 12.16 5.36
C PHE A 93 1.43 12.80 4.45
N GLU A 94 0.35 13.30 5.02
CA GLU A 94 -0.73 13.96 4.26
C GLU A 94 -0.21 15.16 3.46
N ARG A 95 0.64 16.00 4.07
CA ARG A 95 1.27 17.12 3.36
C ARG A 95 2.13 16.65 2.19
N ASP A 96 2.94 15.63 2.38
CA ASP A 96 3.81 15.08 1.33
C ASP A 96 2.98 14.51 0.16
N MET A 97 1.89 13.82 0.46
CA MET A 97 0.99 13.29 -0.56
C MET A 97 0.24 14.40 -1.32
N GLN A 98 -0.17 15.46 -0.61
CA GLN A 98 -0.77 16.65 -1.25
C GLN A 98 0.22 17.37 -2.16
N LEU A 99 1.49 17.53 -1.76
CA LEU A 99 2.53 18.14 -2.59
C LEU A 99 2.63 17.49 -3.97
N ILE A 100 2.62 16.18 -4.04
CA ILE A 100 2.69 15.44 -5.31
C ILE A 100 1.32 15.21 -5.96
N ASN A 101 0.30 15.97 -5.55
CA ASN A 101 -1.05 15.96 -6.13
C ASN A 101 -1.73 14.58 -6.12
N LEU A 102 -1.58 13.80 -5.03
CA LEU A 102 -2.38 12.61 -4.84
C LEU A 102 -3.84 12.98 -4.55
N ARG A 103 -4.75 12.21 -5.12
CA ARG A 103 -6.18 12.34 -4.82
C ARG A 103 -6.45 11.92 -3.38
N PRO A 104 -7.38 12.61 -2.69
CA PRO A 104 -7.85 12.12 -1.40
C PRO A 104 -8.43 10.71 -1.53
N VAL A 105 -8.18 9.86 -0.54
CA VAL A 105 -8.82 8.55 -0.43
C VAL A 105 -10.28 8.69 -0.01
N HIS A 106 -11.10 7.65 -0.27
CA HIS A 106 -12.51 7.64 0.12
C HIS A 106 -12.66 7.57 1.65
N SER A 107 -11.84 6.75 2.30
CA SER A 107 -11.82 6.56 3.76
C SER A 107 -10.40 6.25 4.22
N GLU A 108 -10.04 6.74 5.42
CA GLU A 108 -8.75 6.49 6.05
C GLU A 108 -8.95 6.03 7.52
N PRO A 109 -9.47 4.79 7.70
CA PRO A 109 -9.80 4.28 9.01
C PRO A 109 -8.55 3.94 9.83
N ARG A 110 -8.66 4.14 11.15
CA ARG A 110 -7.61 3.82 12.13
C ARG A 110 -7.87 2.45 12.77
N ALA A 111 -6.82 1.70 13.04
CA ALA A 111 -6.91 0.40 13.72
C ALA A 111 -7.54 0.53 15.12
N THR A 112 -7.14 1.56 15.88
CA THR A 112 -7.74 1.83 17.22
C THR A 112 -9.24 2.12 17.16
N GLY A 113 -9.76 2.62 16.04
CA GLY A 113 -11.19 2.88 15.82
C GLY A 113 -11.98 1.67 15.29
N ALA A 114 -11.35 0.49 15.18
CA ALA A 114 -11.96 -0.73 14.63
C ALA A 114 -11.85 -1.95 15.56
N ILE A 115 -11.53 -1.75 16.83
CA ILE A 115 -11.36 -2.85 17.78
C ILE A 115 -12.61 -3.75 17.89
N PRO A 116 -13.85 -3.25 17.88
CA PRO A 116 -15.03 -4.12 17.89
C PRO A 116 -15.11 -5.04 16.66
N GLU A 117 -14.83 -4.54 15.48
CA GLU A 117 -14.82 -5.30 14.22
C GLU A 117 -13.69 -6.32 14.19
N ILE A 118 -12.50 -5.94 14.68
CA ILE A 118 -11.35 -6.83 14.82
C ILE A 118 -11.70 -7.98 15.77
N LEU A 119 -12.24 -7.69 16.95
CA LEU A 119 -12.65 -8.72 17.92
C LEU A 119 -13.74 -9.65 17.37
N THR A 120 -14.67 -9.10 16.58
CA THR A 120 -15.70 -9.89 15.89
C THR A 120 -15.05 -10.86 14.91
N MET A 121 -14.15 -10.37 14.06
CA MET A 121 -13.49 -11.20 13.04
C MET A 121 -12.60 -12.29 13.68
N ILE A 122 -11.87 -11.95 14.76
CA ILE A 122 -11.10 -12.95 15.52
C ILE A 122 -12.06 -14.00 16.12
N GLY A 123 -13.23 -13.55 16.60
CA GLY A 123 -14.28 -14.42 17.10
C GLY A 123 -14.75 -15.43 16.06
N ASP A 124 -15.07 -14.95 14.86
CA ASP A 124 -15.51 -15.76 13.73
C ASP A 124 -14.45 -16.82 13.36
N LEU A 125 -13.16 -16.41 13.30
CA LEU A 125 -12.03 -17.32 13.03
C LEU A 125 -11.86 -18.37 14.12
N PHE A 126 -12.01 -17.99 15.38
CA PHE A 126 -11.89 -18.92 16.52
C PHE A 126 -13.02 -19.94 16.54
N ASP A 127 -14.27 -19.47 16.35
CA ASP A 127 -15.46 -20.31 16.42
C ASP A 127 -15.59 -21.25 15.20
N SER A 128 -14.98 -20.88 14.06
CA SER A 128 -14.88 -21.73 12.86
C SER A 128 -13.67 -22.69 12.88
N GLY A 129 -12.83 -22.65 13.92
CA GLY A 129 -11.70 -23.57 14.09
C GLY A 129 -10.43 -23.17 13.32
N HIS A 130 -10.32 -21.92 12.87
CA HIS A 130 -9.12 -21.38 12.22
C HIS A 130 -8.14 -20.71 13.19
N ALA A 131 -8.52 -20.60 14.47
CA ALA A 131 -7.69 -19.97 15.49
C ALA A 131 -7.69 -20.77 16.78
N TYR A 132 -6.63 -20.61 17.58
CA TYR A 132 -6.50 -21.22 18.90
C TYR A 132 -5.89 -20.24 19.91
N GLN A 133 -6.11 -20.49 21.20
CA GLN A 133 -5.59 -19.68 22.30
C GLN A 133 -4.54 -20.42 23.10
N VAL A 134 -3.45 -19.72 23.46
CA VAL A 134 -2.44 -20.18 24.42
C VAL A 134 -2.02 -18.99 25.29
N GLU A 135 -2.16 -19.09 26.62
CA GLU A 135 -1.67 -18.11 27.58
C GLU A 135 -2.11 -16.65 27.31
N GLY A 136 -3.35 -16.47 26.84
CA GLY A 136 -3.90 -15.14 26.49
C GLY A 136 -3.60 -14.66 25.08
N TRP A 137 -2.70 -15.36 24.35
CA TRP A 137 -2.45 -15.14 22.94
C TRP A 137 -3.45 -15.91 22.07
N VAL A 138 -3.90 -15.29 20.98
CA VAL A 138 -4.70 -15.98 19.96
C VAL A 138 -3.92 -15.98 18.65
N TYR A 139 -3.76 -17.16 18.08
CA TYR A 139 -3.05 -17.38 16.82
C TYR A 139 -4.01 -17.89 15.76
N PHE A 140 -3.81 -17.45 14.52
CA PHE A 140 -4.35 -18.12 13.35
C PHE A 140 -3.57 -19.41 13.11
N GLU A 141 -4.26 -20.52 12.91
CA GLU A 141 -3.66 -21.83 12.63
C GLU A 141 -3.52 -22.01 11.11
N VAL A 142 -2.31 -21.76 10.58
CA VAL A 142 -2.04 -21.75 9.14
C VAL A 142 -2.37 -23.11 8.48
N ALA A 143 -2.19 -24.22 9.20
CA ALA A 143 -2.52 -25.57 8.71
C ALA A 143 -4.02 -25.72 8.33
N THR A 144 -4.91 -24.87 8.81
CA THR A 144 -6.35 -24.89 8.51
C THR A 144 -6.71 -24.18 7.21
N PHE A 145 -5.77 -23.43 6.61
CA PHE A 145 -5.96 -22.72 5.34
C PHE A 145 -5.05 -23.32 4.26
N ALA A 146 -5.57 -24.29 3.51
CA ALA A 146 -4.80 -25.09 2.56
C ALA A 146 -4.15 -24.26 1.41
N ARG A 147 -4.62 -23.02 1.18
CA ARG A 147 -4.11 -22.14 0.13
C ARG A 147 -3.04 -21.15 0.62
N PHE A 148 -2.55 -21.29 1.85
CA PHE A 148 -1.51 -20.40 2.38
C PHE A 148 -0.24 -20.48 1.52
N GLY A 149 0.24 -19.32 1.06
CA GLY A 149 1.31 -19.18 0.08
C GLY A 149 0.84 -18.86 -1.35
N GLN A 150 -0.49 -18.74 -1.58
CA GLN A 150 -1.05 -18.46 -2.92
C GLN A 150 -0.85 -17.03 -3.41
N VAL A 151 -0.67 -16.06 -2.51
CA VAL A 151 -0.46 -14.65 -2.88
C VAL A 151 1.01 -14.39 -3.16
N SER A 152 1.88 -14.82 -2.25
CA SER A 152 3.31 -14.56 -2.29
C SER A 152 4.09 -15.53 -3.17
N HIS A 153 3.63 -16.78 -3.26
CA HIS A 153 4.33 -17.90 -3.89
C HIS A 153 5.71 -18.21 -3.29
N GLU A 154 5.94 -17.80 -2.06
CA GLU A 154 7.16 -18.10 -1.36
C GLU A 154 7.25 -19.59 -0.96
N SER A 155 8.45 -20.12 -0.93
CA SER A 155 8.67 -21.44 -0.35
C SER A 155 8.44 -21.42 1.16
N ARG A 156 8.07 -22.55 1.77
CA ARG A 156 7.88 -22.59 3.22
C ARG A 156 9.12 -22.11 4.01
N LEU A 157 10.32 -22.43 3.56
CA LEU A 157 11.55 -21.95 4.21
C LEU A 157 11.69 -20.43 4.10
N SER A 158 11.48 -19.88 2.91
CA SER A 158 11.47 -18.43 2.70
C SER A 158 10.39 -17.74 3.54
N MET A 159 9.19 -18.32 3.63
CA MET A 159 8.11 -17.78 4.48
C MET A 159 8.53 -17.71 5.96
N ILE A 160 9.21 -18.73 6.50
CA ILE A 160 9.69 -18.73 7.88
C ILE A 160 10.75 -17.64 8.11
N GLU A 161 11.71 -17.50 7.17
CA GLU A 161 12.74 -16.46 7.23
C GLU A 161 12.12 -15.05 7.17
N LEU A 162 11.21 -14.82 6.23
CA LEU A 162 10.51 -13.54 6.09
C LEU A 162 9.61 -13.23 7.30
N ALA A 163 8.91 -14.23 7.84
CA ALA A 163 8.12 -14.06 9.06
C ALA A 163 9.02 -13.61 10.24
N ALA A 164 10.21 -14.19 10.39
CA ALA A 164 11.17 -13.77 11.43
C ALA A 164 11.63 -12.31 11.23
N ILE A 165 11.92 -11.91 9.99
CA ILE A 165 12.35 -10.54 9.64
C ILE A 165 11.25 -9.52 9.97
N HIS A 166 9.98 -9.88 9.78
CA HIS A 166 8.82 -9.04 10.02
C HIS A 166 8.18 -9.22 11.41
N GLY A 167 8.92 -9.74 12.39
CA GLY A 167 8.48 -9.82 13.79
C GLY A 167 7.53 -10.98 14.11
N GLY A 168 7.31 -11.91 13.19
CA GLY A 168 6.39 -13.04 13.36
C GLY A 168 6.85 -14.10 14.37
N ASN A 169 8.09 -14.05 14.85
CA ASN A 169 8.68 -14.97 15.84
C ASN A 169 8.37 -16.45 15.59
N PRO A 170 8.99 -17.10 14.57
CA PRO A 170 8.72 -18.50 14.23
C PRO A 170 9.08 -19.49 15.35
N ASP A 171 10.00 -19.12 16.25
CA ASP A 171 10.49 -19.96 17.36
C ASP A 171 9.63 -19.85 18.64
N ASP A 172 8.52 -19.13 18.59
CA ASP A 172 7.61 -18.98 19.72
C ASP A 172 7.03 -20.36 20.12
N ALA A 173 7.36 -20.85 21.29
CA ALA A 173 6.94 -22.17 21.79
C ALA A 173 5.42 -22.32 21.96
N ARG A 174 4.65 -21.23 21.95
CA ARG A 174 3.18 -21.26 21.98
C ARG A 174 2.55 -21.63 20.64
N LYS A 175 3.29 -21.47 19.53
CA LYS A 175 2.81 -21.78 18.19
C LYS A 175 2.81 -23.29 17.92
N ARG A 176 1.80 -23.75 17.20
CA ARG A 176 1.70 -25.12 16.68
C ARG A 176 2.53 -25.30 15.42
N ASP A 177 2.63 -24.23 14.63
CA ASP A 177 3.43 -24.14 13.41
C ASP A 177 4.22 -22.81 13.41
N PRO A 178 5.50 -22.79 12.96
CA PRO A 178 6.30 -21.58 12.88
C PRO A 178 5.63 -20.41 12.12
N LEU A 179 4.74 -20.71 11.17
CA LEU A 179 4.01 -19.74 10.36
C LEU A 179 2.69 -19.28 10.98
N ASP A 180 2.22 -19.88 12.07
CA ASP A 180 1.05 -19.36 12.78
C ASP A 180 1.30 -17.92 13.20
N PHE A 181 0.31 -17.06 13.05
CA PHE A 181 0.48 -15.63 13.27
C PHE A 181 -0.54 -15.08 14.26
N VAL A 182 -0.13 -14.01 14.95
CA VAL A 182 -0.90 -13.41 16.04
C VAL A 182 -2.15 -12.73 15.51
N LEU A 183 -3.29 -13.04 16.13
CA LEU A 183 -4.56 -12.34 15.97
C LEU A 183 -4.83 -11.40 17.15
N TRP A 184 -4.49 -11.86 18.38
CA TRP A 184 -4.64 -11.10 19.61
C TRP A 184 -3.50 -11.41 20.57
N GLN A 185 -3.00 -10.41 21.29
CA GLN A 185 -1.92 -10.58 22.24
C GLN A 185 -2.14 -9.76 23.51
N PRO A 186 -1.70 -10.26 24.69
CA PRO A 186 -1.69 -9.47 25.91
C PRO A 186 -0.85 -8.20 25.73
N SER A 187 -1.34 -7.07 26.23
CA SER A 187 -0.58 -5.81 26.26
C SER A 187 0.38 -5.78 27.47
N LEU A 188 1.49 -5.06 27.31
CA LEU A 188 2.36 -4.71 28.44
C LEU A 188 1.65 -3.64 29.31
N GLU A 189 2.17 -3.43 30.51
CA GLU A 189 1.55 -2.51 31.51
C GLU A 189 1.40 -1.08 30.98
N ASP A 190 2.32 -0.63 30.12
CA ASP A 190 2.34 0.72 29.52
C ASP A 190 1.78 0.80 28.11
N GLU A 191 1.18 -0.30 27.61
CA GLU A 191 0.56 -0.37 26.29
C GLU A 191 -0.95 -0.22 26.35
N PRO A 192 -1.59 0.26 25.28
CA PRO A 192 -3.05 0.24 25.18
C PRO A 192 -3.57 -1.18 25.26
N ALA A 193 -4.65 -1.38 26.01
CA ALA A 193 -5.30 -2.67 26.14
C ALA A 193 -6.80 -2.51 26.00
N TRP A 194 -7.42 -3.45 25.32
CA TRP A 194 -8.88 -3.56 25.20
C TRP A 194 -9.36 -4.88 25.77
N GLU A 195 -10.53 -4.86 26.37
CA GLU A 195 -11.14 -6.07 26.89
C GLU A 195 -11.58 -7.00 25.76
N SER A 196 -11.30 -8.29 25.93
CA SER A 196 -11.74 -9.33 24.99
C SER A 196 -12.10 -10.62 25.73
N ARG A 197 -12.75 -11.57 25.05
CA ARG A 197 -13.02 -12.90 25.60
C ARG A 197 -11.76 -13.73 25.91
N TRP A 198 -10.61 -13.29 25.40
CA TRP A 198 -9.31 -13.94 25.61
C TRP A 198 -8.46 -13.24 26.67
N GLY A 199 -8.97 -12.15 27.24
CA GLY A 199 -8.29 -11.28 28.20
C GLY A 199 -7.99 -9.91 27.62
N ALA A 200 -7.55 -8.99 28.48
CA ALA A 200 -7.12 -7.64 28.07
C ALA A 200 -5.88 -7.72 27.19
N GLY A 201 -5.88 -6.97 26.09
CA GLY A 201 -4.79 -7.04 25.11
C GLY A 201 -5.00 -6.13 23.91
N ARG A 202 -4.30 -6.43 22.83
CA ARG A 202 -4.33 -5.68 21.55
C ARG A 202 -4.27 -6.60 20.34
N PRO A 203 -4.70 -6.12 19.16
CA PRO A 203 -4.67 -6.95 17.94
C PRO A 203 -3.23 -7.26 17.47
N GLY A 204 -3.10 -8.32 16.71
CA GLY A 204 -1.97 -8.52 15.82
C GLY A 204 -2.07 -7.64 14.58
N TRP A 205 -0.96 -7.38 13.93
CA TRP A 205 -0.88 -6.43 12.80
C TRP A 205 -1.79 -6.81 11.61
N HIS A 206 -1.84 -8.08 11.23
CA HIS A 206 -2.52 -8.47 9.98
C HIS A 206 -4.05 -8.39 10.07
N ILE A 207 -4.63 -8.67 11.23
CA ILE A 207 -6.10 -8.68 11.42
C ILE A 207 -6.71 -7.28 11.33
N GLU A 208 -5.92 -6.24 11.58
CA GLU A 208 -6.38 -4.85 11.47
C GLU A 208 -6.84 -4.53 10.05
N CYS A 209 -5.99 -4.81 9.06
CA CYS A 209 -6.32 -4.57 7.65
C CYS A 209 -7.46 -5.45 7.16
N SER A 210 -7.51 -6.72 7.53
CA SER A 210 -8.61 -7.63 7.16
C SER A 210 -9.95 -7.13 7.67
N ALA A 211 -10.03 -6.74 8.94
CA ALA A 211 -11.25 -6.24 9.55
C ALA A 211 -11.67 -4.88 8.95
N LEU A 212 -10.72 -3.98 8.72
CA LEU A 212 -10.95 -2.67 8.13
C LEU A 212 -11.39 -2.78 6.67
N ALA A 213 -10.74 -3.61 5.87
CA ALA A 213 -11.11 -3.86 4.49
C ALA A 213 -12.54 -4.39 4.37
N ARG A 214 -12.89 -5.39 5.19
CA ARG A 214 -14.24 -5.95 5.26
C ARG A 214 -15.28 -4.91 5.66
N ARG A 215 -15.01 -4.09 6.69
CA ARG A 215 -15.91 -3.04 7.17
C ARG A 215 -16.20 -1.98 6.09
N GLU A 216 -15.16 -1.52 5.41
CA GLU A 216 -15.25 -0.39 4.47
C GLU A 216 -15.73 -0.81 3.07
N LEU A 217 -15.37 -2.00 2.62
CA LEU A 217 -15.52 -2.42 1.23
C LEU A 217 -16.23 -3.76 1.04
N GLY A 218 -16.45 -4.55 2.10
CA GLY A 218 -17.09 -5.86 2.04
C GLY A 218 -16.11 -7.03 1.94
N ASP A 219 -16.66 -8.23 1.69
CA ASP A 219 -15.90 -9.48 1.75
C ASP A 219 -14.98 -9.73 0.54
N THR A 220 -15.24 -9.09 -0.59
CA THR A 220 -14.43 -9.22 -1.81
C THR A 220 -14.09 -7.84 -2.39
N LEU A 221 -12.81 -7.60 -2.62
CA LEU A 221 -12.25 -6.37 -3.16
C LEU A 221 -11.93 -6.52 -4.64
N ASP A 222 -12.11 -5.45 -5.44
CA ASP A 222 -11.66 -5.46 -6.83
C ASP A 222 -10.12 -5.42 -6.90
N VAL A 223 -9.48 -4.56 -6.11
CA VAL A 223 -8.02 -4.44 -6.05
C VAL A 223 -7.55 -4.28 -4.61
N HIS A 224 -6.54 -5.04 -4.24
CA HIS A 224 -5.80 -4.85 -3.00
C HIS A 224 -4.30 -4.84 -3.27
N GLY A 225 -3.57 -3.98 -2.56
CA GLY A 225 -2.13 -3.98 -2.70
C GLY A 225 -1.39 -3.00 -1.80
N GLY A 226 -0.09 -2.92 -2.07
CA GLY A 226 0.87 -2.14 -1.30
C GLY A 226 2.27 -2.32 -1.87
N GLY A 227 3.30 -2.10 -1.08
CA GLY A 227 4.67 -2.45 -1.45
C GLY A 227 4.82 -3.96 -1.66
N ARG A 228 5.76 -4.37 -2.51
CA ARG A 228 6.02 -5.79 -2.80
C ARG A 228 6.38 -6.59 -1.54
N ASP A 229 7.00 -5.96 -0.57
CA ASP A 229 7.36 -6.55 0.72
C ASP A 229 6.15 -6.89 1.59
N LEU A 230 4.95 -6.38 1.29
CA LEU A 230 3.72 -6.75 1.97
C LEU A 230 3.10 -8.04 1.41
N ALA A 231 3.51 -8.52 0.22
CA ALA A 231 2.97 -9.77 -0.34
C ALA A 231 3.08 -10.92 0.66
N PHE A 232 4.22 -10.99 1.38
CA PHE A 232 4.42 -11.86 2.53
C PHE A 232 5.17 -11.12 3.66
N PRO A 233 4.73 -11.24 4.91
CA PRO A 233 3.62 -12.08 5.39
C PRO A 233 2.23 -11.42 5.30
N HIS A 234 2.14 -10.11 5.15
CA HIS A 234 0.96 -9.32 5.49
C HIS A 234 -0.27 -9.70 4.63
N HIS A 235 -0.18 -9.58 3.30
CA HIS A 235 -1.30 -9.86 2.40
C HIS A 235 -1.66 -11.36 2.34
N GLU A 236 -0.67 -12.24 2.51
CA GLU A 236 -0.92 -13.68 2.64
C GLU A 236 -1.76 -13.99 3.89
N CYS A 237 -1.43 -13.36 5.03
CA CYS A 237 -2.18 -13.49 6.28
C CYS A 237 -3.57 -12.87 6.16
N GLU A 238 -3.71 -11.72 5.49
CA GLU A 238 -5.02 -11.10 5.25
C GLU A 238 -5.93 -11.98 4.38
N ALA A 239 -5.37 -12.58 3.32
CA ALA A 239 -6.12 -13.53 2.48
C ALA A 239 -6.60 -14.73 3.31
N ALA A 240 -5.72 -15.30 4.14
CA ALA A 240 -6.07 -16.43 4.99
C ALA A 240 -7.19 -16.06 5.98
N GLN A 241 -7.11 -14.91 6.64
CA GLN A 241 -8.14 -14.43 7.57
C GLN A 241 -9.48 -14.18 6.88
N SER A 242 -9.47 -13.37 5.82
CA SER A 242 -10.69 -12.91 5.15
C SER A 242 -11.43 -14.05 4.45
N GLU A 243 -10.70 -14.94 3.75
CA GLU A 243 -11.28 -16.08 3.04
C GLU A 243 -11.76 -17.18 4.00
N SER A 244 -11.12 -17.35 5.16
CA SER A 244 -11.58 -18.29 6.19
C SER A 244 -12.89 -17.84 6.85
N VAL A 245 -13.12 -16.53 6.98
CA VAL A 245 -14.36 -15.99 7.56
C VAL A 245 -15.48 -15.95 6.54
N SER A 246 -15.21 -15.47 5.32
CA SER A 246 -16.26 -15.23 4.32
C SER A 246 -16.59 -16.45 3.45
N GLY A 247 -15.63 -17.36 3.27
CA GLY A 247 -15.73 -18.44 2.27
C GLY A 247 -15.62 -17.95 0.81
N LEU A 248 -15.35 -16.67 0.59
CA LEU A 248 -15.25 -16.02 -0.71
C LEU A 248 -13.81 -15.63 -1.01
N PRO A 249 -13.41 -15.49 -2.30
CA PRO A 249 -12.14 -14.88 -2.64
C PRO A 249 -12.05 -13.45 -2.08
N PHE A 250 -10.99 -13.15 -1.35
CA PHE A 250 -10.83 -11.83 -0.72
C PHE A 250 -10.55 -10.75 -1.77
N VAL A 251 -9.68 -11.02 -2.74
CA VAL A 251 -9.22 -10.02 -3.71
C VAL A 251 -9.27 -10.59 -5.14
N ARG A 252 -9.75 -9.78 -6.08
CA ARG A 252 -9.79 -10.12 -7.51
C ARG A 252 -8.46 -9.85 -8.22
N HIS A 253 -7.75 -8.75 -7.82
CA HIS A 253 -6.42 -8.39 -8.34
C HIS A 253 -5.50 -7.94 -7.20
N TRP A 254 -4.43 -8.69 -6.97
CA TRP A 254 -3.36 -8.33 -6.06
C TRP A 254 -2.30 -7.50 -6.77
N VAL A 255 -2.14 -6.24 -6.39
CA VAL A 255 -1.23 -5.28 -7.06
C VAL A 255 -0.11 -4.89 -6.12
N HIS A 256 1.11 -5.33 -6.42
CA HIS A 256 2.29 -5.04 -5.62
C HIS A 256 3.26 -4.11 -6.35
N VAL A 257 3.70 -3.08 -5.65
CA VAL A 257 4.57 -2.03 -6.17
C VAL A 257 6.02 -2.34 -5.82
N GLY A 258 6.91 -2.17 -6.78
CA GLY A 258 8.34 -2.36 -6.63
C GLY A 258 8.97 -1.48 -5.54
N LEU A 259 10.12 -1.89 -5.07
CA LEU A 259 10.84 -1.21 -3.99
C LEU A 259 11.68 -0.07 -4.53
N VAL A 260 11.80 1.00 -3.76
CA VAL A 260 12.67 2.13 -4.06
C VAL A 260 13.95 2.01 -3.23
N GLY A 261 15.08 1.97 -3.92
CA GLY A 261 16.41 1.90 -3.34
C GLY A 261 17.13 3.25 -3.34
N LEU A 262 18.22 3.30 -2.60
CA LEU A 262 19.23 4.36 -2.61
C LEU A 262 20.59 3.72 -2.38
N ASP A 263 21.56 4.02 -3.24
CA ASP A 263 22.95 3.53 -3.15
C ASP A 263 23.07 1.98 -3.04
N GLY A 264 22.31 1.26 -3.87
CA GLY A 264 22.35 -0.21 -3.94
C GLY A 264 21.60 -0.94 -2.84
N THR A 265 20.85 -0.22 -1.99
CA THR A 265 20.07 -0.81 -0.90
C THR A 265 18.65 -0.27 -0.87
N LYS A 266 17.67 -1.13 -0.48
CA LYS A 266 16.29 -0.69 -0.24
C LYS A 266 16.29 0.47 0.76
N MET A 267 15.50 1.52 0.48
CA MET A 267 15.22 2.55 1.48
C MET A 267 14.55 1.94 2.69
N SER A 268 15.16 2.11 3.85
CA SER A 268 14.59 1.66 5.11
C SER A 268 14.95 2.58 6.27
N LYS A 269 14.04 2.67 7.23
CA LYS A 269 14.22 3.51 8.43
C LYS A 269 15.40 3.04 9.26
N SER A 270 15.67 1.73 9.32
CA SER A 270 16.78 1.15 10.07
C SER A 270 18.15 1.50 9.49
N LEU A 271 18.25 1.71 8.20
CA LEU A 271 19.49 2.11 7.51
C LEU A 271 19.68 3.63 7.45
N GLY A 272 18.62 4.41 7.69
CA GLY A 272 18.66 5.87 7.61
C GLY A 272 18.88 6.41 6.19
N ASN A 273 18.76 5.59 5.15
CA ASN A 273 18.93 5.93 3.74
C ASN A 273 17.61 6.35 3.09
N LEU A 274 16.94 7.35 3.67
CA LEU A 274 15.62 7.76 3.25
C LEU A 274 15.65 9.04 2.42
N VAL A 275 14.79 9.10 1.39
CA VAL A 275 14.51 10.30 0.61
C VAL A 275 13.06 10.69 0.86
N PHE A 276 12.81 11.95 1.20
CA PHE A 276 11.49 12.46 1.53
C PHE A 276 10.96 13.39 0.43
N VAL A 277 9.66 13.30 0.17
CA VAL A 277 8.97 14.17 -0.81
C VAL A 277 9.13 15.64 -0.43
N SER A 278 8.95 15.97 0.85
CA SER A 278 9.13 17.34 1.37
C SER A 278 10.54 17.89 1.11
N ASP A 279 11.59 17.09 1.25
CA ASP A 279 12.97 17.53 1.00
C ASP A 279 13.23 17.77 -0.49
N LEU A 280 12.67 16.93 -1.35
CA LEU A 280 12.73 17.11 -2.80
C LEU A 280 11.97 18.37 -3.23
N ALA A 281 10.82 18.63 -2.63
CA ALA A 281 9.99 19.81 -2.91
C ALA A 281 10.63 21.14 -2.50
N LEU A 282 11.67 21.13 -1.66
CA LEU A 282 12.49 22.33 -1.38
C LEU A 282 13.44 22.67 -2.53
N ARG A 283 13.76 21.70 -3.40
CA ARG A 283 14.77 21.83 -4.46
C ARG A 283 14.19 21.83 -5.87
N ALA A 284 12.96 21.34 -6.00
CA ALA A 284 12.25 21.24 -7.29
C ALA A 284 10.75 21.43 -7.10
N GLU A 285 10.05 21.73 -8.19
CA GLU A 285 8.59 21.76 -8.16
C GLU A 285 8.03 20.37 -7.86
N PRO A 286 6.99 20.25 -7.01
CA PRO A 286 6.37 18.96 -6.68
C PRO A 286 5.90 18.15 -7.90
N ALA A 287 5.48 18.82 -8.98
CA ALA A 287 5.14 18.17 -10.25
C ALA A 287 6.33 17.43 -10.87
N ALA A 288 7.56 17.95 -10.72
CA ALA A 288 8.77 17.25 -11.17
C ALA A 288 9.09 16.04 -10.30
N VAL A 289 8.86 16.11 -8.98
CA VAL A 289 9.00 14.95 -8.07
C VAL A 289 8.03 13.83 -8.49
N ARG A 290 6.77 14.18 -8.76
CA ARG A 290 5.77 13.25 -9.28
C ARG A 290 6.21 12.62 -10.60
N LEU A 291 6.69 13.43 -11.57
CA LEU A 291 7.16 12.95 -12.87
C LEU A 291 8.37 12.00 -12.76
N ALA A 292 9.31 12.29 -11.86
CA ALA A 292 10.47 11.44 -11.64
C ALA A 292 10.08 10.02 -11.18
N MET A 293 9.05 9.91 -10.34
CA MET A 293 8.50 8.62 -9.92
C MET A 293 7.71 7.93 -11.04
N LEU A 294 6.89 8.66 -11.81
CA LEU A 294 6.09 8.11 -12.91
C LEU A 294 6.96 7.61 -14.08
N ASP A 295 8.21 8.01 -14.16
CA ASP A 295 9.18 7.51 -15.16
C ASP A 295 9.62 6.05 -14.87
N GLN A 296 9.18 5.50 -13.74
CA GLN A 296 9.44 4.13 -13.33
C GLN A 296 8.17 3.27 -13.49
N HIS A 297 8.33 2.04 -13.98
CA HIS A 297 7.21 1.12 -14.02
C HIS A 297 6.91 0.61 -12.60
N TYR A 298 5.65 0.62 -12.18
CA TYR A 298 5.29 0.33 -10.79
C TYR A 298 5.73 -1.05 -10.29
N ARG A 299 5.88 -2.03 -11.17
CA ARG A 299 6.31 -3.39 -10.81
C ARG A 299 7.81 -3.55 -10.67
N GLU A 300 8.61 -2.61 -11.18
CA GLU A 300 10.06 -2.74 -11.16
C GLU A 300 10.65 -2.12 -9.89
N ASP A 301 11.68 -2.76 -9.35
CA ASP A 301 12.51 -2.16 -8.31
C ASP A 301 13.43 -1.12 -8.98
N TRP A 302 13.57 0.03 -8.36
CA TRP A 302 14.39 1.10 -8.91
C TRP A 302 15.11 1.90 -7.84
N GLU A 303 16.12 2.64 -8.23
CA GLU A 303 16.91 3.46 -7.33
C GLU A 303 16.69 4.94 -7.57
N TRP A 304 16.52 5.68 -6.47
CA TRP A 304 16.53 7.13 -6.55
C TRP A 304 17.91 7.63 -6.94
N ARG A 305 17.95 8.54 -7.92
CA ARG A 305 19.12 9.29 -8.35
C ARG A 305 18.72 10.72 -8.66
N GLU A 306 19.59 11.69 -8.34
CA GLU A 306 19.32 13.13 -8.55
C GLU A 306 19.08 13.47 -10.04
N GLU A 307 19.64 12.69 -10.95
CA GLU A 307 19.42 12.85 -12.39
C GLU A 307 17.95 12.67 -12.77
N LEU A 308 17.20 11.81 -12.08
CA LEU A 308 15.77 11.60 -12.33
C LEU A 308 14.98 12.90 -12.08
N LEU A 309 15.33 13.65 -11.04
CA LEU A 309 14.68 14.92 -10.73
C LEU A 309 15.03 15.99 -11.78
N THR A 310 16.31 16.06 -12.20
CA THR A 310 16.76 17.00 -13.24
C THR A 310 16.07 16.72 -14.58
N GLN A 311 15.95 15.45 -14.96
CA GLN A 311 15.25 15.02 -16.18
C GLN A 311 13.76 15.38 -16.11
N ALA A 312 13.12 15.14 -14.96
CA ALA A 312 11.71 15.48 -14.74
C ALA A 312 11.46 17.00 -14.84
N GLN A 313 12.36 17.82 -14.31
CA GLN A 313 12.28 19.29 -14.44
C GLN A 313 12.38 19.73 -15.90
N SER A 314 13.30 19.15 -16.66
CA SER A 314 13.46 19.44 -18.09
C SER A 314 12.23 19.02 -18.90
N ARG A 315 11.68 17.82 -18.62
CA ARG A 315 10.44 17.31 -19.22
C ARG A 315 9.26 18.26 -18.93
N LEU A 316 9.10 18.69 -17.69
CA LEU A 316 8.04 19.61 -17.28
C LEU A 316 8.14 20.96 -18.01
N ALA A 317 9.34 21.52 -18.15
CA ALA A 317 9.58 22.75 -18.89
C ALA A 317 9.21 22.59 -20.38
N THR A 318 9.58 21.48 -21.01
CA THR A 318 9.21 21.15 -22.38
C THR A 318 7.69 21.07 -22.55
N TRP A 319 6.99 20.36 -21.67
CA TRP A 319 5.54 20.23 -21.73
C TRP A 319 4.83 21.60 -21.60
N ARG A 320 5.30 22.47 -20.69
CA ARG A 320 4.76 23.83 -20.53
C ARG A 320 4.93 24.70 -21.74
N SER A 321 5.99 24.50 -22.52
CA SER A 321 6.21 25.27 -23.75
C SER A 321 5.16 24.99 -24.84
N THR A 322 4.37 23.92 -24.67
CA THR A 322 3.35 23.48 -25.64
C THR A 322 1.92 23.87 -25.32
N LEU A 323 1.69 24.66 -24.25
CA LEU A 323 0.33 25.04 -23.81
C LEU A 323 -0.52 25.72 -24.91
N ASN A 324 0.13 26.47 -25.81
CA ASN A 324 -0.48 27.08 -26.97
C ASN A 324 -0.30 26.27 -28.26
N GLY A 325 0.10 24.99 -28.12
CA GLY A 325 0.34 24.08 -29.24
C GLY A 325 -0.96 23.62 -29.91
N ARG A 326 -0.80 22.83 -30.98
CA ARG A 326 -1.92 22.26 -31.73
C ARG A 326 -2.64 21.20 -30.89
N GLU A 327 -3.95 21.02 -31.10
CA GLU A 327 -4.66 19.87 -30.58
C GLU A 327 -4.00 18.55 -31.02
N SER A 328 -4.04 17.55 -30.16
CA SER A 328 -3.42 16.24 -30.42
C SER A 328 -4.26 15.11 -29.81
N SER A 329 -4.08 13.91 -30.37
CA SER A 329 -4.67 12.67 -29.86
C SER A 329 -3.89 12.05 -28.70
N VAL A 330 -2.83 12.67 -28.22
CA VAL A 330 -1.90 12.09 -27.22
C VAL A 330 -2.59 11.61 -25.94
N LEU A 331 -3.74 12.20 -25.58
CA LEU A 331 -4.53 11.73 -24.46
C LEU A 331 -4.97 10.26 -24.66
N GLN A 332 -5.29 9.85 -25.91
CA GLN A 332 -5.64 8.45 -26.19
C GLN A 332 -4.42 7.54 -26.06
N ASP A 333 -3.26 7.96 -26.53
CA ASP A 333 -2.02 7.19 -26.39
C ASP A 333 -1.65 6.97 -24.91
N VAL A 334 -1.88 8.01 -24.06
CA VAL A 334 -1.71 7.89 -22.60
C VAL A 334 -2.73 6.92 -21.99
N ARG A 335 -4.00 6.97 -22.42
CA ARG A 335 -5.04 6.02 -21.99
C ARG A 335 -4.66 4.58 -22.32
N ASP A 336 -4.21 4.34 -23.55
CA ASP A 336 -3.82 3.02 -24.03
C ASP A 336 -2.62 2.48 -23.24
N ALA A 337 -1.62 3.32 -22.96
CA ALA A 337 -0.48 2.95 -22.11
C ALA A 337 -0.90 2.63 -20.68
N LEU A 338 -1.79 3.43 -20.07
CA LEU A 338 -2.27 3.16 -18.72
C LEU A 338 -3.20 1.93 -18.64
N ASP A 339 -3.88 1.60 -19.74
CA ASP A 339 -4.69 0.37 -19.84
C ASP A 339 -3.84 -0.90 -19.98
N ASP A 340 -2.57 -0.76 -20.35
CA ASP A 340 -1.59 -1.83 -20.42
C ASP A 340 -0.72 -1.84 -19.15
N ASP A 341 -1.28 -2.40 -18.07
CA ASP A 341 -0.58 -2.62 -16.80
C ASP A 341 0.03 -1.34 -16.18
N LEU A 342 -0.70 -0.23 -16.26
CA LEU A 342 -0.26 1.08 -15.76
C LEU A 342 1.13 1.48 -16.29
N ASN A 343 1.40 1.27 -17.56
CA ASN A 343 2.66 1.61 -18.20
C ASN A 343 2.88 3.15 -18.22
N CYS A 344 3.17 3.72 -17.05
CA CYS A 344 3.46 5.15 -16.91
C CYS A 344 4.66 5.60 -17.73
N PRO A 345 5.80 4.86 -17.80
CA PRO A 345 6.90 5.24 -18.67
C PRO A 345 6.49 5.37 -20.14
N GLY A 346 5.68 4.44 -20.64
CA GLY A 346 5.13 4.50 -22.00
C GLY A 346 4.22 5.71 -22.20
N ALA A 347 3.36 6.00 -21.21
CA ALA A 347 2.51 7.20 -21.23
C ALA A 347 3.33 8.49 -21.27
N LEU A 348 4.40 8.60 -20.46
CA LEU A 348 5.30 9.76 -20.47
C LEU A 348 6.02 9.91 -21.82
N GLY A 349 6.47 8.80 -22.39
CA GLY A 349 7.11 8.79 -23.72
C GLY A 349 6.18 9.32 -24.81
N ALA A 350 4.89 8.96 -24.80
CA ALA A 350 3.89 9.48 -25.72
C ALA A 350 3.71 11.01 -25.57
N VAL A 351 3.62 11.49 -24.31
CA VAL A 351 3.51 12.92 -24.02
C VAL A 351 4.75 13.68 -24.49
N ASP A 352 5.96 13.15 -24.25
CA ASP A 352 7.23 13.75 -24.70
C ASP A 352 7.27 13.89 -26.23
N ALA A 353 6.92 12.83 -26.94
CA ALA A 353 6.90 12.84 -28.41
C ALA A 353 5.92 13.90 -28.97
N ALA A 354 4.73 14.00 -28.39
CA ALA A 354 3.72 15.00 -28.75
C ALA A 354 4.22 16.44 -28.44
N ALA A 355 4.84 16.63 -27.28
CA ALA A 355 5.40 17.93 -26.89
C ALA A 355 6.51 18.37 -27.84
N HIS A 356 7.44 17.50 -28.21
CA HIS A 356 8.50 17.79 -29.19
C HIS A 356 7.93 18.10 -30.57
N ALA A 357 6.77 17.54 -30.93
CA ALA A 357 6.05 17.88 -32.15
C ALA A 357 5.25 19.20 -32.06
N GLY A 358 5.31 19.91 -30.94
CA GLY A 358 4.62 21.18 -30.70
C GLY A 358 3.11 21.03 -30.46
N ALA A 359 2.68 19.86 -29.98
CA ALA A 359 1.28 19.62 -29.64
C ALA A 359 0.97 20.02 -28.20
N ASN A 360 -0.26 20.49 -27.93
CA ASN A 360 -0.72 20.76 -26.58
C ASN A 360 -0.91 19.42 -25.81
N VAL A 361 -0.14 19.23 -24.76
CA VAL A 361 -0.15 18.00 -23.96
C VAL A 361 -0.89 18.15 -22.60
N ALA A 362 -1.48 19.33 -22.33
CA ALA A 362 -2.10 19.58 -21.03
C ALA A 362 -3.20 18.58 -20.63
N PRO A 363 -4.10 18.11 -21.53
CA PRO A 363 -5.11 17.11 -21.16
C PRO A 363 -4.48 15.76 -20.75
N ALA A 364 -3.42 15.34 -21.46
CA ALA A 364 -2.69 14.10 -21.18
C ALA A 364 -1.92 14.20 -19.85
N ALA A 365 -1.23 15.33 -19.61
CA ALA A 365 -0.57 15.62 -18.35
C ALA A 365 -1.55 15.63 -17.17
N ALA A 366 -2.74 16.20 -17.35
CA ALA A 366 -3.78 16.24 -16.31
C ALA A 366 -4.25 14.84 -15.89
N LEU A 367 -4.37 13.89 -16.83
CA LEU A 367 -4.70 12.49 -16.50
C LEU A 367 -3.62 11.86 -15.63
N LEU A 368 -2.36 12.19 -15.86
CA LEU A 368 -1.22 11.76 -15.04
C LEU A 368 -1.10 12.55 -13.72
N GLY A 369 -2.02 13.48 -13.43
CA GLY A 369 -2.02 14.31 -12.24
C GLY A 369 -0.99 15.44 -12.26
N ILE A 370 -0.51 15.83 -13.43
CA ILE A 370 0.43 16.93 -13.64
C ILE A 370 -0.34 18.17 -14.10
N THR A 371 -0.20 19.27 -13.37
CA THR A 371 -0.68 20.60 -13.77
C THR A 371 0.46 21.34 -14.44
N LEU A 372 0.26 21.79 -15.68
CA LEU A 372 1.24 22.51 -16.49
C LEU A 372 1.16 24.02 -16.30
#